data_e8214cb2b729e0da3eaea6e2cee74faf
#
_entry.id   e8214cb2b729e0da3eaea6e2cee74faf
#
_cell.length_a   1.000
_cell.length_b   1.000
_cell.length_c   1.000
_cell.angle_alpha   90.00
_cell.angle_beta   90.00
_cell.angle_gamma   90.00
#
_symmetry.space_group_name_H-M   'P 1'
#
loop_
_entity.id
_entity.type
_entity.pdbx_description
1 polymer ?
#
loop_
_entity_poly.entity_id
_entity_poly.type
_entity_poly.pdbx_seq_one_letter_code
_entity_poly.pdbx_strand_id
1 'polypeptide(L)'
;MAIYNTQAIVLNSKAFGEADRILTLLTYERGKSRVIARGARRPKNRLAAVVQPLSHIDVQILEGNQLDTLNQGQLINSFRFLREDLDKMSYAFYLSELFETATEGATELRDYFILLLTALELLQNFENLSLTRIFIEVKLILLQGYAPTLSNCYSCNRPMILPMKSDWFFDPEDGGLRCDQCSHTKSAIAVNSNTLTFWNSVIRNDSRWLIQQNPELEIMTEMRRLLNGSLQVAFGGLPKSAVFLQTLSNLKESKE
;
A
#
# COMPACT_ATOMS: atom_id res chain seq x y z
N MET A 1 -9.32 -28.85 16.40
CA MET A 1 -9.22 -27.44 16.05
C MET A 1 -7.91 -26.93 16.62
N ALA A 2 -7.00 -26.48 15.78
CA ALA A 2 -5.74 -25.91 16.26
C ALA A 2 -5.97 -24.47 16.73
N ILE A 3 -5.18 -24.03 17.70
CA ILE A 3 -5.16 -22.64 18.19
C ILE A 3 -3.77 -22.09 17.89
N TYR A 4 -3.71 -20.88 17.37
CA TYR A 4 -2.46 -20.18 17.15
C TYR A 4 -2.54 -18.71 17.59
N ASN A 5 -1.40 -18.16 17.98
CA ASN A 5 -1.25 -16.75 18.33
C ASN A 5 -0.46 -16.06 17.22
N THR A 6 -0.82 -14.83 16.88
CA THR A 6 -0.14 -14.03 15.87
C THR A 6 -0.41 -12.56 16.05
N GLN A 7 0.52 -11.72 15.65
CA GLN A 7 0.22 -10.31 15.42
C GLN A 7 -0.54 -10.14 14.11
N ALA A 8 -1.46 -9.19 14.08
CA ALA A 8 -2.27 -8.91 12.90
C ALA A 8 -2.60 -7.43 12.75
N ILE A 9 -2.78 -7.00 11.50
CA ILE A 9 -3.38 -5.70 11.16
C ILE A 9 -4.77 -5.97 10.60
N VAL A 10 -5.78 -5.26 11.11
CA VAL A 10 -7.16 -5.37 10.63
C VAL A 10 -7.30 -4.58 9.34
N LEU A 11 -7.28 -5.28 8.19
CA LEU A 11 -7.50 -4.66 6.89
C LEU A 11 -8.94 -4.22 6.71
N ASN A 12 -9.88 -5.08 7.10
CA ASN A 12 -11.31 -4.83 6.93
C ASN A 12 -12.12 -5.44 8.08
N SER A 13 -13.28 -4.81 8.38
CA SER A 13 -14.17 -5.25 9.46
C SER A 13 -15.62 -5.02 9.02
N LYS A 14 -16.34 -6.09 8.67
CA LYS A 14 -17.72 -6.04 8.18
C LYS A 14 -18.68 -6.59 9.25
N ALA A 15 -19.85 -5.97 9.41
CA ALA A 15 -20.91 -6.50 10.23
C ALA A 15 -21.41 -7.85 9.67
N PHE A 16 -21.62 -8.81 10.54
CA PHE A 16 -22.15 -10.12 10.19
C PHE A 16 -23.22 -10.55 11.21
N GLY A 17 -24.42 -10.86 10.72
CA GLY A 17 -25.56 -11.09 11.61
C GLY A 17 -25.84 -9.91 12.55
N GLU A 18 -26.45 -10.20 13.70
CA GLU A 18 -26.87 -9.18 14.66
C GLU A 18 -25.72 -8.66 15.54
N ALA A 19 -24.79 -9.53 15.93
CA ALA A 19 -23.82 -9.21 16.97
C ALA A 19 -22.36 -9.40 16.55
N ASP A 20 -22.07 -10.02 15.42
CA ASP A 20 -20.75 -10.47 15.02
C ASP A 20 -20.12 -9.53 14.00
N ARG A 21 -18.81 -9.72 13.78
CA ARG A 21 -18.07 -9.12 12.67
C ARG A 21 -17.24 -10.19 11.95
N ILE A 22 -17.09 -10.06 10.64
CA ILE A 22 -16.07 -10.75 9.88
C ILE A 22 -14.93 -9.78 9.65
N LEU A 23 -13.73 -10.20 10.02
CA LEU A 23 -12.49 -9.45 9.83
C LEU A 23 -11.68 -10.06 8.69
N THR A 24 -11.06 -9.21 7.89
CA THR A 24 -9.91 -9.58 7.07
C THR A 24 -8.66 -9.09 7.80
N LEU A 25 -7.81 -10.00 8.17
CA LEU A 25 -6.56 -9.75 8.89
C LEU A 25 -5.37 -10.00 7.96
N LEU A 26 -4.36 -9.14 8.02
CA LEU A 26 -3.02 -9.47 7.56
C LEU A 26 -2.22 -9.88 8.79
N THR A 27 -1.88 -11.15 8.88
CA THR A 27 -1.15 -11.72 10.03
C THR A 27 0.33 -11.83 9.73
N TYR A 28 1.16 -11.74 10.77
CA TYR A 28 2.62 -11.78 10.63
C TYR A 28 3.14 -13.16 10.20
N GLU A 29 2.58 -14.25 10.76
CA GLU A 29 3.08 -15.61 10.52
C GLU A 29 2.32 -16.36 9.42
N ARG A 30 1.03 -16.08 9.23
CA ARG A 30 0.15 -16.88 8.35
C ARG A 30 -0.49 -16.09 7.22
N GLY A 31 -0.13 -14.83 7.08
CA GLY A 31 -0.61 -13.96 6.02
C GLY A 31 -2.08 -13.57 6.13
N LYS A 32 -2.79 -13.49 5.00
CA LYS A 32 -4.18 -13.02 4.97
C LYS A 32 -5.13 -14.08 5.52
N SER A 33 -5.87 -13.77 6.58
CA SER A 33 -6.86 -14.63 7.22
C SER A 33 -8.21 -13.94 7.33
N ARG A 34 -9.29 -14.70 7.15
CA ARG A 34 -10.65 -14.24 7.42
C ARG A 34 -11.16 -14.91 8.70
N VAL A 35 -11.52 -14.09 9.68
CA VAL A 35 -11.95 -14.59 10.99
C VAL A 35 -13.29 -13.99 11.40
N ILE A 36 -14.09 -14.76 12.12
CA ILE A 36 -15.31 -14.26 12.77
C ILE A 36 -14.99 -13.81 14.21
N ALA A 37 -15.35 -12.59 14.54
CA ALA A 37 -15.31 -12.04 15.90
C ALA A 37 -16.72 -12.05 16.48
N ARG A 38 -17.02 -13.09 17.28
CA ARG A 38 -18.35 -13.30 17.84
C ARG A 38 -18.71 -12.29 18.90
N GLY A 39 -19.90 -11.74 18.83
CA GLY A 39 -20.40 -10.74 19.79
C GLY A 39 -19.67 -9.41 19.75
N ALA A 40 -18.79 -9.15 18.79
CA ALA A 40 -17.95 -7.93 18.75
C ALA A 40 -18.75 -6.63 18.60
N ARG A 41 -20.02 -6.70 18.22
CA ARG A 41 -20.94 -5.54 18.14
C ARG A 41 -21.74 -5.33 19.41
N ARG A 42 -21.69 -6.24 20.39
CA ARG A 42 -22.41 -6.09 21.65
C ARG A 42 -21.74 -5.01 22.50
N PRO A 43 -22.52 -4.18 23.19
CA PRO A 43 -21.98 -3.23 24.17
C PRO A 43 -21.11 -3.95 25.20
N LYS A 44 -20.00 -3.35 25.60
CA LYS A 44 -19.03 -3.89 26.58
C LYS A 44 -18.29 -5.18 26.16
N ASN A 45 -18.36 -5.60 24.90
CA ASN A 45 -17.53 -6.72 24.45
C ASN A 45 -16.06 -6.29 24.40
N ARG A 46 -15.16 -7.12 24.96
CA ARG A 46 -13.70 -6.87 25.00
C ARG A 46 -13.08 -6.79 23.60
N LEU A 47 -13.69 -7.44 22.61
CA LEU A 47 -13.22 -7.42 21.22
C LEU A 47 -13.59 -6.13 20.47
N ALA A 48 -14.46 -5.27 21.00
CA ALA A 48 -14.95 -4.09 20.28
C ALA A 48 -13.83 -3.13 19.84
N ALA A 49 -12.79 -2.97 20.67
CA ALA A 49 -11.63 -2.15 20.34
C ALA A 49 -10.67 -2.84 19.34
N VAL A 50 -10.56 -4.17 19.45
CA VAL A 50 -9.64 -4.99 18.66
C VAL A 50 -10.10 -5.11 17.20
N VAL A 51 -11.41 -5.11 16.94
CA VAL A 51 -12.00 -5.32 15.60
C VAL A 51 -12.10 -4.06 14.73
N GLN A 52 -11.52 -2.94 15.17
CA GLN A 52 -11.54 -1.71 14.37
C GLN A 52 -10.56 -1.81 13.20
N PRO A 53 -10.95 -1.34 12.00
CA PRO A 53 -10.03 -1.28 10.88
C PRO A 53 -8.76 -0.49 11.22
N LEU A 54 -7.65 -0.87 10.61
CA LEU A 54 -6.29 -0.33 10.78
C LEU A 54 -5.64 -0.66 12.14
N SER A 55 -6.34 -1.31 13.08
CA SER A 55 -5.75 -1.66 14.37
C SER A 55 -4.66 -2.73 14.20
N HIS A 56 -3.52 -2.51 14.85
CA HIS A 56 -2.47 -3.51 15.07
C HIS A 56 -2.77 -4.24 16.38
N ILE A 57 -2.90 -5.54 16.33
CA ILE A 57 -3.43 -6.38 17.40
C ILE A 57 -2.59 -7.64 17.59
N ASP A 58 -2.54 -8.15 18.80
CA ASP A 58 -2.07 -9.50 19.12
C ASP A 58 -3.28 -10.39 19.36
N VAL A 59 -3.41 -11.49 18.64
CA VAL A 59 -4.62 -12.29 18.59
C VAL A 59 -4.36 -13.77 18.77
N GLN A 60 -5.32 -14.44 19.42
CA GLN A 60 -5.45 -15.87 19.42
C GLN A 60 -6.60 -16.28 18.52
N ILE A 61 -6.30 -17.11 17.54
CA ILE A 61 -7.24 -17.58 16.52
C ILE A 61 -7.43 -19.09 16.68
N LEU A 62 -8.69 -19.49 16.66
CA LEU A 62 -9.11 -20.88 16.62
C LEU A 62 -9.43 -21.26 15.18
N GLU A 63 -8.72 -22.21 14.62
CA GLU A 63 -8.93 -22.72 13.26
C GLU A 63 -10.33 -23.36 13.12
N GLY A 64 -11.05 -22.94 12.11
CA GLY A 64 -12.37 -23.44 11.76
C GLY A 64 -12.38 -24.16 10.41
N ASN A 65 -13.43 -24.95 10.12
CA ASN A 65 -13.52 -25.65 8.83
C ASN A 65 -13.83 -24.72 7.65
N GLN A 66 -14.56 -23.64 7.86
CA GLN A 66 -14.91 -22.66 6.82
C GLN A 66 -14.38 -21.26 7.12
N LEU A 67 -14.39 -20.87 8.37
CA LEU A 67 -13.96 -19.56 8.85
C LEU A 67 -13.35 -19.71 10.22
N ASP A 68 -12.19 -19.14 10.42
CA ASP A 68 -11.52 -19.10 11.71
C ASP A 68 -12.27 -18.21 12.70
N THR A 69 -12.05 -18.43 14.00
CA THR A 69 -12.71 -17.66 15.06
C THR A 69 -11.66 -16.87 15.85
N LEU A 70 -11.87 -15.56 15.99
CA LEU A 70 -11.11 -14.73 16.90
C LEU A 70 -11.52 -15.07 18.33
N ASN A 71 -10.66 -15.78 19.04
CA ASN A 71 -10.91 -16.23 20.41
C ASN A 71 -10.60 -15.13 21.44
N GLN A 72 -9.39 -14.55 21.34
CA GLN A 72 -8.92 -13.45 22.19
C GLN A 72 -8.13 -12.45 21.35
N GLY A 73 -8.05 -11.21 21.84
CA GLY A 73 -7.24 -10.19 21.19
C GLY A 73 -6.87 -9.07 22.16
N GLN A 74 -5.66 -8.56 21.99
CA GLN A 74 -5.14 -7.38 22.66
C GLN A 74 -4.76 -6.33 21.63
N LEU A 75 -5.04 -5.08 21.95
CA LEU A 75 -4.68 -3.95 21.12
C LEU A 75 -3.20 -3.59 21.37
N ILE A 76 -2.36 -3.64 20.31
CA ILE A 76 -0.98 -3.15 20.36
C ILE A 76 -0.97 -1.66 20.03
N ASN A 77 -1.58 -1.29 18.88
CA ASN A 77 -1.74 0.09 18.47
C ASN A 77 -3.10 0.27 17.78
N SER A 78 -3.87 1.23 18.24
CA SER A 78 -5.19 1.53 17.65
C SER A 78 -5.11 2.34 16.38
N PHE A 79 -3.99 3.03 16.12
CA PHE A 79 -3.85 4.04 15.08
C PHE A 79 -5.03 5.03 15.05
N ARG A 80 -5.52 5.40 16.23
CA ARG A 80 -6.72 6.23 16.40
C ARG A 80 -6.60 7.55 15.65
N PHE A 81 -5.44 8.20 15.73
CA PHE A 81 -5.19 9.48 15.07
C PHE A 81 -5.36 9.43 13.55
N LEU A 82 -5.14 8.28 12.90
CA LEU A 82 -5.43 8.10 11.48
C LEU A 82 -6.94 8.18 11.18
N ARG A 83 -7.79 7.79 12.13
CA ARG A 83 -9.25 7.81 11.97
C ARG A 83 -9.89 9.14 12.36
N GLU A 84 -9.17 10.00 13.04
CA GLU A 84 -9.63 11.34 13.47
C GLU A 84 -9.30 12.44 12.46
N ASP A 85 -8.41 12.16 11.51
CA ASP A 85 -8.01 13.03 10.41
C ASP A 85 -8.50 12.45 9.08
N LEU A 86 -9.30 13.20 8.32
CA LEU A 86 -9.91 12.72 7.08
C LEU A 86 -8.87 12.36 6.02
N ASP A 87 -7.79 13.14 5.91
CA ASP A 87 -6.73 12.88 4.94
C ASP A 87 -5.96 11.62 5.32
N LYS A 88 -5.46 11.56 6.55
CA LYS A 88 -4.72 10.39 7.06
C LYS A 88 -5.57 9.12 6.94
N MET A 89 -6.84 9.21 7.31
CA MET A 89 -7.81 8.11 7.17
C MET A 89 -7.94 7.63 5.72
N SER A 90 -8.06 8.56 4.79
CA SER A 90 -8.23 8.24 3.37
C SER A 90 -7.01 7.53 2.78
N TYR A 91 -5.81 8.00 3.10
CA TYR A 91 -4.57 7.33 2.70
C TYR A 91 -4.42 5.95 3.37
N ALA A 92 -4.75 5.83 4.64
CA ALA A 92 -4.67 4.56 5.36
C ALA A 92 -5.64 3.51 4.82
N PHE A 93 -6.88 3.86 4.50
CA PHE A 93 -7.83 2.95 3.87
C PHE A 93 -7.44 2.60 2.44
N TYR A 94 -6.93 3.56 1.68
CA TYR A 94 -6.39 3.28 0.35
C TYR A 94 -5.28 2.23 0.40
N LEU A 95 -4.28 2.42 1.26
CA LEU A 95 -3.19 1.47 1.40
C LEU A 95 -3.72 0.12 1.93
N SER A 96 -4.62 0.11 2.90
CA SER A 96 -5.22 -1.13 3.40
C SER A 96 -5.91 -1.95 2.31
N GLU A 97 -6.70 -1.30 1.43
CA GLU A 97 -7.36 -1.95 0.28
C GLU A 97 -6.34 -2.45 -0.75
N LEU A 98 -5.28 -1.66 -1.01
CA LEU A 98 -4.20 -2.06 -1.91
C LEU A 98 -3.47 -3.30 -1.39
N PHE A 99 -3.17 -3.36 -0.08
CA PHE A 99 -2.57 -4.53 0.54
C PHE A 99 -3.52 -5.74 0.59
N GLU A 100 -4.83 -5.53 0.77
CA GLU A 100 -5.82 -6.60 0.69
C GLU A 100 -5.78 -7.28 -0.68
N THR A 101 -5.63 -6.50 -1.76
CA THR A 101 -5.48 -7.00 -3.14
C THR A 101 -4.10 -7.65 -3.35
N ALA A 102 -3.02 -6.97 -2.96
CA ALA A 102 -1.65 -7.43 -3.16
C ALA A 102 -1.33 -8.76 -2.47
N THR A 103 -2.07 -9.08 -1.41
CA THR A 103 -1.86 -10.32 -0.63
C THR A 103 -2.74 -11.48 -1.10
N GLU A 104 -3.50 -11.34 -2.20
CA GLU A 104 -4.25 -12.45 -2.78
C GLU A 104 -3.30 -13.45 -3.45
N GLY A 105 -3.32 -14.70 -2.95
CA GLY A 105 -2.49 -15.78 -3.48
C GLY A 105 -0.99 -15.71 -3.14
N ALA A 106 -0.54 -14.71 -2.41
CA ALA A 106 0.86 -14.60 -2.00
C ALA A 106 1.18 -15.59 -0.87
N THR A 107 2.38 -16.18 -0.89
CA THR A 107 2.82 -17.23 0.06
C THR A 107 3.70 -16.69 1.20
N GLU A 108 4.51 -15.67 0.93
CA GLU A 108 5.42 -15.07 1.93
C GLU A 108 4.92 -13.67 2.30
N LEU A 109 4.04 -13.60 3.32
CA LEU A 109 3.30 -12.39 3.65
C LEU A 109 3.89 -11.57 4.81
N ARG A 110 5.02 -12.02 5.39
CA ARG A 110 5.69 -11.31 6.48
C ARG A 110 6.16 -9.91 6.08
N ASP A 111 6.76 -9.78 4.91
CA ASP A 111 7.26 -8.49 4.42
C ASP A 111 6.12 -7.52 4.09
N TYR A 112 4.98 -8.04 3.64
CA TYR A 112 3.76 -7.24 3.45
C TYR A 112 3.22 -6.71 4.78
N PHE A 113 3.24 -7.54 5.83
CA PHE A 113 2.83 -7.12 7.18
C PHE A 113 3.73 -5.99 7.68
N ILE A 114 5.06 -6.15 7.59
CA ILE A 114 6.04 -5.15 8.00
C ILE A 114 5.86 -3.86 7.19
N LEU A 115 5.68 -3.95 5.87
CA LEU A 115 5.50 -2.80 5.02
C LEU A 115 4.20 -2.05 5.32
N LEU A 116 3.08 -2.75 5.57
CA LEU A 116 1.82 -2.11 5.96
C LEU A 116 1.92 -1.44 7.33
N LEU A 117 2.57 -2.09 8.30
CA LEU A 117 2.79 -1.50 9.62
C LEU A 117 3.61 -0.21 9.50
N THR A 118 4.71 -0.24 8.72
CA THR A 118 5.53 0.94 8.40
C THR A 118 4.68 2.05 7.73
N ALA A 119 3.77 1.68 6.83
CA ALA A 119 2.86 2.63 6.18
C ALA A 119 1.97 3.36 7.19
N LEU A 120 1.35 2.62 8.10
CA LEU A 120 0.47 3.20 9.14
C LEU A 120 1.25 4.09 10.11
N GLU A 121 2.47 3.70 10.50
CA GLU A 121 3.37 4.49 11.35
C GLU A 121 3.79 5.79 10.65
N LEU A 122 4.17 5.73 9.37
CA LEU A 122 4.51 6.91 8.58
C LEU A 122 3.31 7.85 8.44
N LEU A 123 2.12 7.34 8.07
CA LEU A 123 0.92 8.17 7.97
C LEU A 123 0.53 8.83 9.30
N GLN A 124 0.83 8.19 10.43
CA GLN A 124 0.56 8.78 11.75
C GLN A 124 1.54 9.89 12.10
N ASN A 125 2.84 9.72 11.81
CA ASN A 125 3.92 10.52 12.38
C ASN A 125 4.60 11.46 11.36
N PHE A 126 4.35 11.29 10.06
CA PHE A 126 4.95 12.09 9.00
C PHE A 126 3.87 12.85 8.23
N GLU A 127 4.10 14.15 7.99
CA GLU A 127 3.07 15.04 7.43
C GLU A 127 2.89 14.87 5.91
N ASN A 128 3.94 14.49 5.19
CA ASN A 128 3.84 14.32 3.73
C ASN A 128 3.20 12.98 3.36
N LEU A 129 1.86 12.93 3.42
CA LEU A 129 1.06 11.74 3.14
C LEU A 129 1.23 11.24 1.69
N SER A 130 1.36 12.18 0.75
CA SER A 130 1.55 11.86 -0.67
C SER A 130 2.91 11.19 -0.92
N LEU A 131 3.95 11.65 -0.24
CA LEU A 131 5.29 11.05 -0.31
C LEU A 131 5.31 9.66 0.34
N THR A 132 4.63 9.50 1.49
CA THR A 132 4.42 8.19 2.13
C THR A 132 3.76 7.22 1.18
N ARG A 133 2.67 7.63 0.52
CA ARG A 133 1.96 6.82 -0.47
C ARG A 133 2.91 6.35 -1.59
N ILE A 134 3.64 7.26 -2.24
CA ILE A 134 4.60 6.93 -3.31
C ILE A 134 5.63 5.89 -2.83
N PHE A 135 6.19 6.11 -1.64
CA PHE A 135 7.17 5.18 -1.07
C PHE A 135 6.60 3.78 -0.88
N ILE A 136 5.43 3.68 -0.26
CA ILE A 136 4.79 2.40 0.01
C ILE A 136 4.36 1.69 -1.28
N GLU A 137 3.81 2.42 -2.26
CA GLU A 137 3.45 1.87 -3.57
C GLU A 137 4.66 1.29 -4.30
N VAL A 138 5.80 2.01 -4.32
CA VAL A 138 7.05 1.50 -4.91
C VAL A 138 7.49 0.21 -4.20
N LYS A 139 7.54 0.21 -2.86
CA LYS A 139 7.96 -0.98 -2.10
C LYS A 139 7.01 -2.16 -2.32
N LEU A 140 5.72 -1.91 -2.42
CA LEU A 140 4.73 -2.94 -2.66
C LEU A 140 4.87 -3.57 -4.06
N ILE A 141 5.09 -2.77 -5.09
CA ILE A 141 5.37 -3.24 -6.47
C ILE A 141 6.62 -4.12 -6.49
N LEU A 142 7.67 -3.74 -5.75
CA LEU A 142 8.88 -4.55 -5.61
C LEU A 142 8.62 -5.89 -4.92
N LEU A 143 7.81 -5.92 -3.85
CA LEU A 143 7.42 -7.16 -3.16
C LEU A 143 6.61 -8.10 -4.07
N GLN A 144 5.87 -7.55 -5.03
CA GLN A 144 5.15 -8.31 -6.04
C GLN A 144 6.07 -8.87 -7.16
N GLY A 145 7.36 -8.54 -7.12
CA GLY A 145 8.31 -8.96 -8.15
C GLY A 145 8.34 -8.08 -9.40
N TYR A 146 7.58 -6.98 -9.43
CA TYR A 146 7.56 -6.03 -10.56
C TYR A 146 8.62 -4.93 -10.39
N ALA A 147 9.90 -5.34 -10.25
CA ALA A 147 10.99 -4.39 -10.16
C ALA A 147 11.20 -3.67 -11.50
N PRO A 148 11.08 -2.33 -11.58
CA PRO A 148 11.21 -1.61 -12.83
C PRO A 148 12.66 -1.62 -13.35
N THR A 149 12.82 -1.79 -14.66
CA THR A 149 14.13 -1.67 -15.32
C THR A 149 14.40 -0.20 -15.64
N LEU A 150 15.21 0.47 -14.80
CA LEU A 150 15.49 1.91 -14.90
C LEU A 150 16.93 2.23 -15.34
N SER A 151 17.74 1.23 -15.72
CA SER A 151 19.15 1.41 -16.08
C SER A 151 19.41 1.41 -17.60
N ASN A 152 18.50 0.88 -18.39
CA ASN A 152 18.65 0.70 -19.83
C ASN A 152 17.30 0.62 -20.54
N CYS A 153 17.30 0.81 -21.84
CA CYS A 153 16.13 0.62 -22.68
C CYS A 153 15.72 -0.86 -22.69
N TYR A 154 14.47 -1.14 -22.33
CA TYR A 154 13.91 -2.48 -22.30
C TYR A 154 13.97 -3.19 -23.67
N SER A 155 13.81 -2.44 -24.77
CA SER A 155 13.78 -3.02 -26.12
C SER A 155 15.14 -3.20 -26.75
N CYS A 156 16.02 -2.17 -26.72
CA CYS A 156 17.30 -2.21 -27.44
C CYS A 156 18.53 -2.27 -26.52
N ASN A 157 18.31 -2.33 -25.21
CA ASN A 157 19.34 -2.40 -24.18
C ASN A 157 20.32 -1.20 -24.14
N ARG A 158 19.98 -0.09 -24.82
CA ARG A 158 20.76 1.15 -24.76
C ARG A 158 20.82 1.63 -23.31
N PRO A 159 22.03 1.90 -22.76
CA PRO A 159 22.16 2.35 -21.37
C PRO A 159 21.55 3.74 -21.18
N MET A 160 20.82 3.91 -20.10
CA MET A 160 20.32 5.20 -19.64
C MET A 160 21.41 5.87 -18.79
N ILE A 161 21.85 7.06 -19.20
CA ILE A 161 22.90 7.83 -18.52
C ILE A 161 22.31 9.14 -18.03
N LEU A 162 22.48 9.42 -16.73
CA LEU A 162 22.07 10.68 -16.11
C LEU A 162 23.22 11.72 -16.15
N PRO A 163 22.94 13.02 -16.35
CA PRO A 163 21.64 13.56 -16.80
C PRO A 163 21.28 13.10 -18.21
N MET A 164 19.98 12.92 -18.47
CA MET A 164 19.50 12.47 -19.78
C MET A 164 19.81 13.50 -20.87
N LYS A 165 20.32 13.02 -22.01
CA LYS A 165 20.63 13.83 -23.20
C LYS A 165 19.58 13.70 -24.32
N SER A 166 18.64 12.79 -24.16
CA SER A 166 17.53 12.53 -25.08
C SER A 166 16.29 12.17 -24.28
N ASP A 167 15.13 12.16 -24.91
CA ASP A 167 13.87 11.79 -24.28
C ASP A 167 13.84 10.31 -23.90
N TRP A 168 13.35 10.04 -22.73
CA TRP A 168 13.11 8.70 -22.23
C TRP A 168 11.67 8.56 -21.77
N PHE A 169 11.17 7.35 -21.87
CA PHE A 169 9.80 7.00 -21.55
C PHE A 169 9.79 5.78 -20.65
N PHE A 170 8.91 5.74 -19.71
CA PHE A 170 8.62 4.55 -18.92
C PHE A 170 7.38 3.87 -19.48
N ASP A 171 7.46 2.58 -19.74
CA ASP A 171 6.34 1.76 -20.17
C ASP A 171 5.89 0.85 -19.02
N PRO A 172 4.72 1.09 -18.42
CA PRO A 172 4.21 0.28 -17.33
C PRO A 172 3.94 -1.18 -17.72
N GLU A 173 3.56 -1.45 -18.98
CA GLU A 173 3.27 -2.81 -19.46
C GLU A 173 4.53 -3.66 -19.52
N ASP A 174 5.66 -3.09 -19.92
CA ASP A 174 6.95 -3.76 -19.93
C ASP A 174 7.69 -3.65 -18.58
N GLY A 175 7.25 -2.77 -17.71
CA GLY A 175 7.93 -2.47 -16.44
C GLY A 175 9.32 -1.87 -16.61
N GLY A 176 9.55 -1.07 -17.69
CA GLY A 176 10.89 -0.58 -17.99
C GLY A 176 10.96 0.70 -18.82
N LEU A 177 12.18 1.24 -18.90
CA LEU A 177 12.46 2.41 -19.72
C LEU A 177 12.54 2.07 -21.20
N ARG A 178 12.09 3.01 -22.03
CA ARG A 178 12.28 3.02 -23.49
C ARG A 178 12.97 4.30 -23.91
N CYS A 179 13.96 4.20 -24.80
CA CYS A 179 14.60 5.38 -25.39
C CYS A 179 13.70 6.02 -26.47
N ASP A 180 14.08 7.20 -26.91
CA ASP A 180 13.43 7.96 -28.00
C ASP A 180 13.14 7.13 -29.27
N GLN A 181 14.03 6.21 -29.63
CA GLN A 181 13.88 5.35 -30.80
C GLN A 181 12.92 4.15 -30.59
N CYS A 182 12.64 3.78 -29.34
CA CYS A 182 11.84 2.61 -29.00
C CYS A 182 10.50 2.95 -28.33
N SER A 183 10.16 4.22 -28.18
CA SER A 183 9.00 4.71 -27.40
C SER A 183 7.65 4.67 -28.11
N HIS A 184 7.49 3.88 -29.17
CA HIS A 184 6.30 3.87 -30.01
C HIS A 184 5.10 3.08 -29.44
N THR A 185 5.11 2.74 -28.15
CA THR A 185 4.00 2.09 -27.49
C THR A 185 2.97 3.11 -27.01
N LYS A 186 1.68 2.72 -26.95
CA LYS A 186 0.61 3.60 -26.46
C LYS A 186 0.67 3.86 -24.96
N SER A 187 1.32 2.96 -24.21
CA SER A 187 1.47 2.99 -22.75
C SER A 187 2.67 3.80 -22.27
N ALA A 188 3.58 4.19 -23.19
CA ALA A 188 4.80 4.91 -22.85
C ALA A 188 4.52 6.31 -22.28
N ILE A 189 5.11 6.60 -21.14
CA ILE A 189 4.94 7.83 -20.36
C ILE A 189 6.29 8.53 -20.32
N ALA A 190 6.36 9.78 -20.81
CA ALA A 190 7.59 10.58 -20.72
C ALA A 190 8.03 10.75 -19.27
N VAL A 191 9.34 10.67 -19.03
CA VAL A 191 9.94 10.73 -17.70
C VAL A 191 11.17 11.63 -17.71
N ASN A 192 11.34 12.44 -16.64
CA ASN A 192 12.49 13.32 -16.48
C ASN A 192 13.60 12.70 -15.62
N SER A 193 14.80 13.28 -15.73
CA SER A 193 16.00 12.82 -15.00
C SER A 193 15.85 12.84 -13.49
N ASN A 194 15.21 13.89 -12.95
CA ASN A 194 15.05 14.07 -11.50
C ASN A 194 14.10 13.03 -10.93
N THR A 195 13.01 12.74 -11.64
CA THR A 195 12.04 11.68 -11.27
C THR A 195 12.68 10.30 -11.28
N LEU A 196 13.48 9.97 -12.29
CA LEU A 196 14.21 8.70 -12.32
C LEU A 196 15.23 8.58 -11.20
N THR A 197 15.97 9.66 -10.91
CA THR A 197 16.92 9.69 -9.80
C THR A 197 16.19 9.47 -8.46
N PHE A 198 15.06 10.16 -8.28
CA PHE A 198 14.24 10.02 -7.08
C PHE A 198 13.67 8.61 -6.97
N TRP A 199 13.11 8.04 -8.05
CA TRP A 199 12.57 6.68 -8.05
C TRP A 199 13.64 5.64 -7.68
N ASN A 200 14.84 5.72 -8.28
CA ASN A 200 15.96 4.86 -7.92
C ASN A 200 16.33 5.01 -6.42
N SER A 201 16.27 6.22 -5.88
CA SER A 201 16.55 6.46 -4.47
C SER A 201 15.48 5.83 -3.57
N VAL A 202 14.20 5.94 -3.93
CA VAL A 202 13.09 5.27 -3.21
C VAL A 202 13.26 3.75 -3.23
N ILE A 203 13.67 3.17 -4.36
CA ILE A 203 13.92 1.72 -4.47
C ILE A 203 14.98 1.25 -3.48
N ARG A 204 16.07 2.00 -3.34
CA ARG A 204 17.26 1.59 -2.58
C ARG A 204 17.22 1.91 -1.08
N ASN A 205 16.42 2.86 -0.65
CA ASN A 205 16.42 3.38 0.71
C ASN A 205 15.21 2.92 1.53
N ASP A 206 15.30 3.07 2.84
CA ASP A 206 14.26 2.75 3.82
C ASP A 206 13.41 3.99 4.23
N SER A 207 12.48 3.79 5.16
CA SER A 207 11.60 4.86 5.66
C SER A 207 12.34 5.97 6.42
N ARG A 208 13.51 5.69 7.00
CA ARG A 208 14.33 6.71 7.69
C ARG A 208 14.92 7.71 6.72
N TRP A 209 15.30 7.26 5.52
CA TRP A 209 15.69 8.16 4.43
C TRP A 209 14.48 8.98 3.96
N LEU A 210 13.31 8.36 3.80
CA LEU A 210 12.10 9.01 3.28
C LEU A 210 11.72 10.27 4.06
N ILE A 211 11.73 10.21 5.40
CA ILE A 211 11.31 11.32 6.27
C ILE A 211 12.21 12.56 6.18
N GLN A 212 13.39 12.43 5.57
CA GLN A 212 14.32 13.52 5.32
C GLN A 212 14.15 14.15 3.93
N GLN A 213 13.25 13.60 3.10
CA GLN A 213 13.06 14.05 1.73
C GLN A 213 11.93 15.08 1.62
N ASN A 214 12.15 16.05 0.72
CA ASN A 214 11.13 17.02 0.33
C ASN A 214 11.23 17.26 -1.19
N PRO A 215 10.80 16.27 -2.01
CA PRO A 215 10.88 16.39 -3.46
C PRO A 215 9.93 17.48 -3.98
N GLU A 216 10.31 18.08 -5.11
CA GLU A 216 9.49 19.07 -5.80
C GLU A 216 8.14 18.48 -6.24
N LEU A 217 7.11 19.33 -6.34
CA LEU A 217 5.76 18.92 -6.71
C LEU A 217 5.71 18.23 -8.08
N GLU A 218 6.55 18.68 -9.03
CA GLU A 218 6.66 18.09 -10.36
C GLU A 218 7.09 16.61 -10.28
N ILE A 219 8.13 16.30 -9.49
CA ILE A 219 8.60 14.92 -9.26
C ILE A 219 7.48 14.06 -8.64
N MET A 220 6.77 14.60 -7.66
CA MET A 220 5.68 13.91 -6.99
C MET A 220 4.52 13.60 -7.95
N THR A 221 4.18 14.56 -8.81
CA THR A 221 3.09 14.42 -9.79
C THR A 221 3.46 13.40 -10.86
N GLU A 222 4.69 13.46 -11.36
CA GLU A 222 5.18 12.50 -12.35
C GLU A 222 5.28 11.09 -11.75
N MET A 223 5.82 10.93 -10.56
CA MET A 223 5.86 9.64 -9.85
C MET A 223 4.47 9.02 -9.68
N ARG A 224 3.46 9.81 -9.30
CA ARG A 224 2.08 9.31 -9.19
C ARG A 224 1.54 8.80 -10.52
N ARG A 225 1.83 9.51 -11.64
CA ARG A 225 1.41 9.09 -12.98
C ARG A 225 2.06 7.76 -13.38
N LEU A 226 3.36 7.62 -13.15
CA LEU A 226 4.13 6.41 -13.46
C LEU A 226 3.64 5.22 -12.61
N LEU A 227 3.47 5.44 -11.30
CA LEU A 227 3.01 4.40 -10.37
C LEU A 227 1.58 3.96 -10.64
N ASN A 228 0.67 4.86 -11.01
CA ASN A 228 -0.70 4.48 -11.38
C ASN A 228 -0.70 3.47 -12.54
N GLY A 229 0.13 3.67 -13.56
CA GLY A 229 0.30 2.70 -14.64
C GLY A 229 0.84 1.36 -14.15
N SER A 230 1.90 1.39 -13.33
CA SER A 230 2.51 0.18 -12.77
C SER A 230 1.55 -0.60 -11.86
N LEU A 231 0.76 0.09 -11.03
CA LEU A 231 -0.24 -0.53 -10.16
C LEU A 231 -1.38 -1.16 -10.95
N GLN A 232 -1.81 -0.54 -12.07
CA GLN A 232 -2.81 -1.14 -12.96
C GLN A 232 -2.34 -2.46 -13.56
N VAL A 233 -1.08 -2.53 -13.95
CA VAL A 233 -0.49 -3.77 -14.48
C VAL A 233 -0.33 -4.81 -13.37
N ALA A 234 0.24 -4.43 -12.22
CA ALA A 234 0.54 -5.35 -11.14
C ALA A 234 -0.71 -5.93 -10.47
N PHE A 235 -1.81 -5.16 -10.37
CA PHE A 235 -3.01 -5.53 -9.59
C PHE A 235 -4.29 -5.61 -10.43
N GLY A 236 -4.22 -5.42 -11.75
CA GLY A 236 -5.38 -5.42 -12.62
C GLY A 236 -6.32 -4.22 -12.45
N GLY A 237 -5.91 -3.21 -11.68
CA GLY A 237 -6.67 -1.98 -11.45
C GLY A 237 -6.26 -1.27 -10.16
N LEU A 238 -6.74 -0.05 -9.99
CA LEU A 238 -6.56 0.69 -8.74
C LEU A 238 -7.68 0.35 -7.75
N PRO A 239 -7.40 0.39 -6.44
CA PRO A 239 -8.43 0.27 -5.40
C PRO A 239 -9.55 1.30 -5.58
N LYS A 240 -10.77 0.95 -5.16
CA LYS A 240 -11.92 1.87 -5.23
C LYS A 240 -11.69 3.14 -4.42
N SER A 241 -10.99 3.04 -3.31
CA SER A 241 -10.56 4.16 -2.47
C SER A 241 -9.62 5.14 -3.17
N ALA A 242 -8.95 4.75 -4.28
CA ALA A 242 -8.13 5.66 -5.08
C ALA A 242 -8.95 6.81 -5.68
N VAL A 243 -10.20 6.53 -6.10
CA VAL A 243 -11.13 7.55 -6.61
C VAL A 243 -11.47 8.58 -5.53
N PHE A 244 -11.68 8.10 -4.31
CA PHE A 244 -11.95 8.97 -3.17
C PHE A 244 -10.76 9.88 -2.83
N LEU A 245 -9.54 9.33 -2.81
CA LEU A 245 -8.32 10.12 -2.64
C LEU A 245 -8.17 11.21 -3.70
N GLN A 246 -8.43 10.88 -4.95
CA GLN A 246 -8.34 11.85 -6.05
C GLN A 246 -9.38 12.96 -5.89
N THR A 247 -10.60 12.63 -5.50
CA THR A 247 -11.67 13.61 -5.24
C THR A 247 -11.28 14.56 -4.11
N LEU A 248 -10.70 14.06 -3.02
CA LEU A 248 -10.23 14.90 -1.91
C LEU A 248 -9.11 15.86 -2.33
N SER A 249 -8.14 15.37 -3.13
CA SER A 249 -7.07 16.23 -3.66
C SER A 249 -7.62 17.37 -4.51
N ASN A 250 -8.54 17.07 -5.44
CA ASN A 250 -9.16 18.07 -6.32
C ASN A 250 -9.98 19.12 -5.55
N LEU A 251 -10.65 18.71 -4.45
CA LEU A 251 -11.42 19.64 -3.61
C LEU A 251 -10.53 20.62 -2.83
N LYS A 252 -9.28 20.28 -2.57
CA LYS A 252 -8.32 21.16 -1.91
C LYS A 252 -7.71 22.16 -2.89
N GLU A 253 -7.30 21.68 -4.06
CA GLU A 253 -6.77 22.54 -5.14
C GLU A 253 -7.79 23.59 -5.61
N SER A 254 -9.11 23.34 -5.47
CA SER A 254 -10.15 24.28 -5.82
C SER A 254 -10.46 25.34 -4.74
N LYS A 255 -9.83 25.26 -3.57
CA LYS A 255 -10.03 26.19 -2.43
C LYS A 255 -8.84 27.12 -2.17
N GLU A 256 -7.71 26.87 -2.82
CA GLU A 256 -6.54 27.75 -2.89
C GLU A 256 -6.63 28.66 -4.12
#